data_21d7a85dc98a3a3488c7d7585b6b9e94
#
_entry.id   21d7a85dc98a3a3488c7d7585b6b9e94
#
_cell.length_a   1.000
_cell.length_b   1.000
_cell.length_c   1.000
_cell.angle_alpha   90.00
_cell.angle_beta   90.00
_cell.angle_gamma   90.00
#
_symmetry.space_group_name_H-M   'P 1'
#
loop_
_entity.id
_entity.type
_entity.pdbx_description
1 polymer ?
#
loop_
_entity_poly.entity_id
_entity_poly.type
_entity_poly.pdbx_seq_one_letter_code
_entity_poly.pdbx_strand_id
1 'polypeptide(L)'
;KQRLTTVHVTHDRAEALAIADKVVVLDGGEIQQIATPQQLLENPASPLVAGFIADATIVQAAISGGRVECPTLGISWPLGEVSVRGEGTKAAILPHHATIVEENHPGATVPAVVDSAIYEAGHYSVTATHRSGTTFRTTADDKPAMGQTVRIRFAPPLVF
;
A
#
# COMPACT_ATOMS: atom_id res chain seq x y z
N LYS A 1 -35.62 -10.90 14.41
CA LYS A 1 -34.21 -10.52 14.62
C LYS A 1 -34.18 -9.09 15.12
N GLN A 2 -33.66 -8.85 16.31
CA GLN A 2 -33.39 -7.49 16.80
C GLN A 2 -32.21 -6.93 16.03
N ARG A 3 -32.36 -5.73 15.47
CA ARG A 3 -31.25 -4.96 14.89
C ARG A 3 -30.66 -4.08 16.01
N LEU A 4 -29.49 -4.44 16.48
CA LEU A 4 -28.74 -3.65 17.46
C LEU A 4 -27.72 -2.82 16.71
N THR A 5 -27.66 -1.52 17.00
CA THR A 5 -26.55 -0.66 16.59
C THR A 5 -25.48 -0.73 17.67
N THR A 6 -24.28 -1.11 17.31
CA THR A 6 -23.15 -1.24 18.22
C THR A 6 -22.05 -0.28 17.78
N VAL A 7 -21.45 0.43 18.71
CA VAL A 7 -20.19 1.17 18.49
C VAL A 7 -19.09 0.39 19.19
N HIS A 8 -18.08 -0.02 18.41
CA HIS A 8 -16.92 -0.74 18.89
C HIS A 8 -15.68 0.14 18.70
N VAL A 9 -14.91 0.34 19.77
CA VAL A 9 -13.66 1.11 19.73
C VAL A 9 -12.50 0.15 19.91
N THR A 10 -11.61 0.11 18.93
CA THR A 10 -10.44 -0.76 18.93
C THR A 10 -9.25 -0.05 18.30
N HIS A 11 -8.05 -0.47 18.64
CA HIS A 11 -6.82 -0.12 17.93
C HIS A 11 -6.38 -1.22 16.95
N ASP A 12 -7.10 -2.35 16.93
CA ASP A 12 -6.87 -3.44 16.00
C ASP A 12 -7.67 -3.19 14.70
N ARG A 13 -6.95 -2.80 13.65
CA ARG A 13 -7.54 -2.53 12.33
C ARG A 13 -8.14 -3.78 11.68
N ALA A 14 -7.50 -4.96 11.88
CA ALA A 14 -7.98 -6.21 11.29
C ALA A 14 -9.35 -6.58 11.88
N GLU A 15 -9.50 -6.42 13.20
CA GLU A 15 -10.78 -6.60 13.89
C GLU A 15 -11.82 -5.63 13.33
N ALA A 16 -11.51 -4.31 13.29
CA ALA A 16 -12.43 -3.30 12.79
C ALA A 16 -12.90 -3.59 11.35
N LEU A 17 -11.96 -3.92 10.45
CA LEU A 17 -12.26 -4.21 9.05
C LEU A 17 -13.08 -5.50 8.86
N ALA A 18 -12.95 -6.47 9.77
CA ALA A 18 -13.62 -7.76 9.67
C ALA A 18 -15.09 -7.72 10.11
N ILE A 19 -15.45 -6.87 11.10
CA ILE A 19 -16.77 -6.93 11.74
C ILE A 19 -17.65 -5.72 11.50
N ALA A 20 -17.09 -4.56 11.13
CA ALA A 20 -17.82 -3.33 11.04
C ALA A 20 -18.53 -3.14 9.70
N ASP A 21 -19.77 -2.62 9.71
CA ASP A 21 -20.44 -2.11 8.50
C ASP A 21 -19.81 -0.79 8.03
N LYS A 22 -19.39 0.04 9.00
CA LYS A 22 -18.68 1.31 8.78
C LYS A 22 -17.58 1.48 9.81
N VAL A 23 -16.46 2.01 9.37
CA VAL A 23 -15.31 2.33 10.22
C VAL A 23 -15.10 3.84 10.22
N VAL A 24 -14.85 4.39 11.40
CA VAL A 24 -14.39 5.77 11.59
C VAL A 24 -12.92 5.74 11.94
N VAL A 25 -12.08 6.31 11.08
CA VAL A 25 -10.64 6.46 11.33
C VAL A 25 -10.41 7.78 12.05
N LEU A 26 -9.81 7.70 13.23
CA LEU A 26 -9.48 8.86 14.07
C LEU A 26 -7.96 8.99 14.20
N ASP A 27 -7.48 10.21 14.07
CA ASP A 27 -6.09 10.56 14.36
C ASP A 27 -6.02 11.95 15.00
N GLY A 28 -5.25 12.10 16.08
CA GLY A 28 -5.12 13.37 16.79
C GLY A 28 -6.45 13.97 17.31
N GLY A 29 -7.49 13.14 17.52
CA GLY A 29 -8.83 13.59 17.92
C GLY A 29 -9.71 14.06 16.75
N GLU A 30 -9.22 14.00 15.52
CA GLU A 30 -9.97 14.38 14.33
C GLU A 30 -10.39 13.16 13.51
N ILE A 31 -11.54 13.26 12.87
CA ILE A 31 -12.03 12.23 11.95
C ILE A 31 -11.29 12.38 10.62
N GLN A 32 -10.52 11.36 10.26
CA GLN A 32 -9.76 11.30 9.02
C GLN A 32 -10.60 10.75 7.85
N GLN A 33 -11.42 9.74 8.12
CA GLN A 33 -12.33 9.17 7.14
C GLN A 33 -13.43 8.34 7.82
N ILE A 34 -14.65 8.36 7.23
CA ILE A 34 -15.75 7.44 7.57
C ILE A 34 -16.12 6.70 6.30
N ALA A 35 -15.97 5.39 6.28
CA ALA A 35 -16.27 4.58 5.10
C ALA A 35 -16.53 3.10 5.47
N THR A 36 -16.98 2.30 4.50
CA THR A 36 -16.97 0.85 4.65
C THR A 36 -15.54 0.31 4.66
N PRO A 37 -15.28 -0.88 5.23
CA PRO A 37 -13.97 -1.52 5.17
C PRO A 37 -13.36 -1.55 3.77
N GLN A 38 -14.14 -1.96 2.76
CA GLN A 38 -13.69 -2.00 1.37
C GLN A 38 -13.28 -0.62 0.85
N GLN A 39 -14.08 0.41 1.11
CA GLN A 39 -13.76 1.77 0.67
C GLN A 39 -12.49 2.33 1.32
N LEU A 40 -12.21 1.98 2.59
CA LEU A 40 -10.98 2.38 3.27
C LEU A 40 -9.74 1.76 2.63
N LEU A 41 -9.84 0.50 2.18
CA LEU A 41 -8.73 -0.21 1.54
C LEU A 41 -8.49 0.24 0.11
N GLU A 42 -9.56 0.46 -0.66
CA GLU A 42 -9.48 0.81 -2.09
C GLU A 42 -9.35 2.31 -2.33
N ASN A 43 -9.96 3.12 -1.45
CA ASN A 43 -10.11 4.55 -1.61
C ASN A 43 -9.75 5.33 -0.33
N PRO A 44 -8.55 5.19 0.23
CA PRO A 44 -8.12 5.98 1.38
C PRO A 44 -8.11 7.47 1.05
N ALA A 45 -8.57 8.30 1.99
CA ALA A 45 -8.69 9.75 1.80
C ALA A 45 -7.36 10.50 1.93
N SER A 46 -6.36 9.89 2.56
CA SER A 46 -5.07 10.53 2.82
C SER A 46 -3.94 9.51 2.89
N PRO A 47 -2.66 9.95 2.81
CA PRO A 47 -1.51 9.07 3.03
C PRO A 47 -1.55 8.38 4.40
N LEU A 48 -2.06 9.06 5.43
CA LEU A 48 -2.21 8.50 6.77
C LEU A 48 -3.16 7.31 6.75
N VAL A 49 -4.36 7.47 6.18
CA VAL A 49 -5.34 6.39 6.08
C VAL A 49 -4.80 5.25 5.22
N ALA A 50 -4.15 5.54 4.08
CA ALA A 50 -3.54 4.54 3.22
C ALA A 50 -2.47 3.71 3.96
N GLY A 51 -1.58 4.38 4.68
CA GLY A 51 -0.52 3.71 5.44
C GLY A 51 -1.06 2.91 6.62
N PHE A 52 -1.98 3.50 7.39
CA PHE A 52 -2.49 2.87 8.61
C PHE A 52 -3.48 1.73 8.33
N ILE A 53 -4.42 1.93 7.39
CA ILE A 53 -5.50 0.96 7.13
C ILE A 53 -5.09 -0.07 6.08
N ALA A 54 -4.51 0.37 4.96
CA ALA A 54 -4.23 -0.47 3.81
C ALA A 54 -2.77 -0.95 3.72
N ASP A 55 -1.96 -0.75 4.76
CA ASP A 55 -0.53 -1.11 4.77
C ASP A 55 0.27 -0.53 3.60
N ALA A 56 -0.17 0.60 3.06
CA ALA A 56 0.50 1.22 1.93
C ALA A 56 1.89 1.73 2.31
N THR A 57 2.86 1.52 1.44
CA THR A 57 4.15 2.19 1.53
C THR A 57 4.02 3.61 1.01
N ILE A 58 4.26 4.60 1.87
CA ILE A 58 4.19 6.01 1.51
C ILE A 58 5.59 6.49 1.10
N VAL A 59 5.69 7.03 -0.11
CA VAL A 59 6.94 7.57 -0.67
C VAL A 59 6.72 8.99 -1.16
N GLN A 60 7.81 9.77 -1.25
CA GLN A 60 7.77 11.09 -1.85
C GLN A 60 7.51 10.95 -3.35
N ALA A 61 6.63 11.81 -3.87
CA ALA A 61 6.31 11.89 -5.28
C ALA A 61 6.40 13.35 -5.75
N ALA A 62 6.52 13.52 -7.05
CA ALA A 62 6.44 14.80 -7.73
C ALA A 62 5.73 14.64 -9.06
N ILE A 63 4.90 15.62 -9.43
CA ILE A 63 4.28 15.66 -10.74
C ILE A 63 5.09 16.60 -11.63
N SER A 64 5.68 16.05 -12.70
CA SER A 64 6.51 16.79 -13.65
C SER A 64 6.37 16.20 -15.05
N GLY A 65 6.33 17.04 -16.07
CA GLY A 65 6.32 16.61 -17.47
C GLY A 65 5.21 15.61 -17.84
N GLY A 66 4.04 15.68 -17.21
CA GLY A 66 2.93 14.75 -17.45
C GLY A 66 3.16 13.36 -16.82
N ARG A 67 4.05 13.25 -15.87
CA ARG A 67 4.37 12.02 -15.14
C ARG A 67 4.33 12.24 -13.64
N VAL A 68 4.05 11.17 -12.90
CA VAL A 68 4.28 11.08 -11.47
C VAL A 68 5.61 10.38 -11.26
N GLU A 69 6.54 11.05 -10.62
CA GLU A 69 7.89 10.55 -10.36
C GLU A 69 8.05 10.22 -8.89
N CYS A 70 8.69 9.09 -8.59
CA CYS A 70 9.16 8.73 -7.24
C CYS A 70 10.68 8.69 -7.24
N PRO A 71 11.37 9.82 -6.99
CA PRO A 71 12.81 9.93 -7.17
C PRO A 71 13.61 8.95 -6.31
N THR A 72 13.13 8.70 -5.09
CA THR A 72 13.77 7.75 -4.15
C THR A 72 13.84 6.33 -4.71
N LEU A 73 12.87 5.94 -5.55
CA LEU A 73 12.78 4.61 -6.15
C LEU A 73 13.27 4.58 -7.59
N GLY A 74 13.46 5.74 -8.22
CA GLY A 74 13.87 5.86 -9.63
C GLY A 74 12.80 5.38 -10.61
N ILE A 75 11.52 5.44 -10.24
CA ILE A 75 10.39 5.00 -11.08
C ILE A 75 9.40 6.13 -11.32
N SER A 76 8.64 6.02 -12.40
CA SER A 76 7.60 6.99 -12.74
C SER A 76 6.47 6.35 -13.55
N TRP A 77 5.29 6.96 -13.48
CA TRP A 77 4.09 6.56 -14.23
C TRP A 77 3.55 7.73 -15.05
N PRO A 78 2.90 7.49 -16.19
CA PRO A 78 2.13 8.51 -16.88
C PRO A 78 1.05 9.09 -15.95
N LEU A 79 0.88 10.41 -15.93
CA LEU A 79 -0.09 11.06 -15.05
C LEU A 79 -1.52 10.58 -15.30
N GLY A 80 -1.86 10.25 -16.55
CA GLY A 80 -3.18 9.73 -16.93
C GLY A 80 -3.51 8.34 -16.41
N GLU A 81 -2.51 7.60 -15.91
CA GLU A 81 -2.70 6.26 -15.30
C GLU A 81 -2.80 6.30 -13.79
N VAL A 82 -2.54 7.46 -13.17
CA VAL A 82 -2.43 7.63 -11.73
C VAL A 82 -3.63 8.38 -11.17
N SER A 83 -4.18 7.91 -10.06
CA SER A 83 -5.24 8.63 -9.34
C SER A 83 -4.63 9.68 -8.41
N VAL A 84 -4.77 10.96 -8.78
CA VAL A 84 -4.28 12.10 -7.97
C VAL A 84 -5.42 12.66 -7.14
N ARG A 85 -5.20 12.82 -5.83
CA ARG A 85 -6.21 13.24 -4.84
C ARG A 85 -5.83 14.46 -4.02
N GLY A 86 -4.63 14.97 -4.18
CA GLY A 86 -4.09 16.10 -3.42
C GLY A 86 -3.07 16.88 -4.21
N GLU A 87 -2.07 17.40 -3.52
CA GLU A 87 -1.01 18.23 -4.11
C GLU A 87 0.00 17.43 -4.96
N GLY A 88 -0.07 16.10 -4.93
CA GLY A 88 0.81 15.25 -5.71
C GLY A 88 2.22 15.07 -5.13
N THR A 89 2.38 15.32 -3.83
CA THR A 89 3.69 15.25 -3.16
C THR A 89 4.01 13.90 -2.52
N LYS A 90 3.02 13.03 -2.39
CA LYS A 90 3.16 11.69 -1.80
C LYS A 90 2.46 10.65 -2.67
N ALA A 91 3.10 9.50 -2.83
CA ALA A 91 2.50 8.32 -3.46
C ALA A 91 2.32 7.21 -2.41
N ALA A 92 1.13 6.60 -2.41
CA ALA A 92 0.83 5.42 -1.62
C ALA A 92 0.84 4.19 -2.53
N ILE A 93 1.79 3.31 -2.29
CA ILE A 93 1.92 2.03 -2.97
C ILE A 93 1.23 0.98 -2.09
N LEU A 94 0.09 0.49 -2.55
CA LEU A 94 -0.66 -0.54 -1.84
C LEU A 94 0.03 -1.91 -2.00
N PRO A 95 -0.05 -2.82 -1.01
CA PRO A 95 0.59 -4.13 -1.10
C PRO A 95 0.24 -4.92 -2.36
N HIS A 96 -1.03 -4.91 -2.79
CA HIS A 96 -1.49 -5.58 -4.00
C HIS A 96 -1.09 -4.87 -5.31
N HIS A 97 -0.51 -3.66 -5.23
CA HIS A 97 0.11 -2.96 -6.36
C HIS A 97 1.59 -3.35 -6.56
N ALA A 98 2.18 -4.03 -5.58
CA ALA A 98 3.55 -4.52 -5.64
C ALA A 98 3.55 -6.00 -6.04
N THR A 99 4.29 -6.36 -7.08
CA THR A 99 4.39 -7.74 -7.57
C THR A 99 5.85 -8.10 -7.75
N ILE A 100 6.29 -9.23 -7.19
CA ILE A 100 7.60 -9.79 -7.47
C ILE A 100 7.58 -10.33 -8.91
N VAL A 101 8.57 -9.94 -9.69
CA VAL A 101 8.70 -10.33 -11.09
C VAL A 101 10.08 -10.91 -11.36
N GLU A 102 10.23 -11.57 -12.51
CA GLU A 102 11.52 -12.11 -12.95
C GLU A 102 12.55 -11.00 -13.15
N GLU A 103 13.83 -11.34 -13.03
CA GLU A 103 14.95 -10.40 -13.15
C GLU A 103 14.96 -9.65 -14.50
N ASN A 104 14.53 -10.31 -15.56
CA ASN A 104 14.50 -9.77 -16.93
C ASN A 104 13.13 -9.21 -17.34
N HIS A 105 12.27 -8.88 -16.37
CA HIS A 105 10.93 -8.33 -16.65
C HIS A 105 11.03 -7.05 -17.50
N PRO A 106 10.31 -6.98 -18.64
CA PRO A 106 10.28 -5.78 -19.47
C PRO A 106 9.48 -4.67 -18.76
N GLY A 107 10.12 -3.64 -18.30
CA GLY A 107 9.50 -2.51 -17.63
C GLY A 107 10.28 -2.05 -16.40
N ALA A 108 9.83 -0.92 -15.83
CA ALA A 108 10.47 -0.37 -14.64
C ALA A 108 10.24 -1.28 -13.43
N THR A 109 11.31 -1.74 -12.83
CA THR A 109 11.29 -2.56 -11.61
C THR A 109 12.25 -1.97 -10.58
N VAL A 110 11.94 -2.19 -9.31
CA VAL A 110 12.79 -1.75 -8.19
C VAL A 110 13.42 -3.00 -7.55
N PRO A 111 14.75 -3.06 -7.42
CA PRO A 111 15.40 -4.13 -6.68
C PRO A 111 15.16 -3.94 -5.17
N ALA A 112 14.85 -5.04 -4.48
CA ALA A 112 14.69 -5.04 -3.03
C ALA A 112 15.20 -6.36 -2.45
N VAL A 113 15.68 -6.32 -1.22
CA VAL A 113 16.16 -7.50 -0.49
C VAL A 113 15.05 -8.03 0.38
N VAL A 114 14.77 -9.32 0.32
CA VAL A 114 13.75 -9.99 1.12
C VAL A 114 14.16 -10.03 2.59
N ASP A 115 13.37 -9.40 3.43
CA ASP A 115 13.57 -9.38 4.89
C ASP A 115 12.79 -10.50 5.57
N SER A 116 11.57 -10.80 5.09
CA SER A 116 10.74 -11.88 5.62
C SER A 116 9.79 -12.44 4.56
N ALA A 117 9.41 -13.71 4.73
CA ALA A 117 8.37 -14.36 3.95
C ALA A 117 7.57 -15.28 4.86
N ILE A 118 6.33 -14.92 5.16
CA ILE A 118 5.44 -15.61 6.09
C ILE A 118 4.30 -16.23 5.29
N TYR A 119 4.03 -17.51 5.48
CA TYR A 119 2.92 -18.19 4.80
C TYR A 119 1.59 -17.85 5.44
N GLU A 120 0.67 -17.29 4.67
CA GLU A 120 -0.66 -16.86 5.12
C GLU A 120 -1.70 -17.17 4.03
N ALA A 121 -2.75 -17.90 4.40
CA ALA A 121 -3.94 -18.10 3.55
C ALA A 121 -3.65 -18.53 2.10
N GLY A 122 -2.62 -19.37 1.87
CA GLY A 122 -2.33 -19.94 0.55
C GLY A 122 -1.25 -19.22 -0.25
N HIS A 123 -0.67 -18.14 0.26
CA HIS A 123 0.44 -17.41 -0.36
C HIS A 123 1.47 -16.97 0.70
N TYR A 124 2.60 -16.47 0.26
CA TYR A 124 3.59 -15.85 1.14
C TYR A 124 3.37 -14.34 1.19
N SER A 125 3.19 -13.80 2.40
CA SER A 125 3.31 -12.37 2.68
C SER A 125 4.79 -12.04 2.77
N VAL A 126 5.27 -11.21 1.85
CA VAL A 126 6.70 -10.89 1.69
C VAL A 126 6.95 -9.45 2.06
N THR A 127 7.92 -9.22 2.93
CA THR A 127 8.48 -7.89 3.20
C THR A 127 9.86 -7.80 2.56
N ALA A 128 10.10 -6.76 1.78
CA ALA A 128 11.38 -6.54 1.12
C ALA A 128 11.77 -5.06 1.17
N THR A 129 13.06 -4.78 1.40
CA THR A 129 13.59 -3.43 1.56
C THR A 129 14.49 -3.04 0.38
N HIS A 130 14.18 -1.89 -0.21
CA HIS A 130 15.02 -1.23 -1.21
C HIS A 130 16.24 -0.58 -0.56
N ARG A 131 17.32 -0.38 -1.33
CA ARG A 131 18.56 0.28 -0.88
C ARG A 131 18.38 1.68 -0.26
N SER A 132 17.27 2.35 -0.53
CA SER A 132 16.91 3.64 0.11
C SER A 132 16.39 3.50 1.54
N GLY A 133 16.21 2.27 2.04
CA GLY A 133 15.54 1.98 3.32
C GLY A 133 14.02 1.89 3.21
N THR A 134 13.45 2.07 2.01
CA THR A 134 12.00 1.92 1.81
C THR A 134 11.62 0.45 1.82
N THR A 135 10.68 0.09 2.68
CA THR A 135 10.17 -1.27 2.82
C THR A 135 8.84 -1.42 2.09
N PHE A 136 8.70 -2.49 1.34
CA PHE A 136 7.49 -2.86 0.62
C PHE A 136 6.90 -4.13 1.17
N ARG A 137 5.57 -4.22 1.12
CA ARG A 137 4.83 -5.46 1.32
C ARG A 137 4.26 -5.92 -0.02
N THR A 138 4.36 -7.21 -0.28
CA THR A 138 3.85 -7.87 -1.48
C THR A 138 3.51 -9.32 -1.16
N THR A 139 2.99 -10.04 -2.13
CA THR A 139 2.72 -11.47 -2.01
C THR A 139 3.51 -12.26 -3.06
N ALA A 140 3.77 -13.53 -2.76
CA ALA A 140 4.38 -14.48 -3.67
C ALA A 140 3.73 -15.86 -3.50
N ASP A 141 3.63 -16.62 -4.58
CA ASP A 141 3.13 -18.01 -4.54
C ASP A 141 4.21 -18.95 -4.00
N ASP A 142 5.47 -18.73 -4.39
CA ASP A 142 6.63 -19.47 -3.89
C ASP A 142 7.37 -18.66 -2.81
N LYS A 143 7.96 -19.37 -1.85
CA LYS A 143 8.72 -18.77 -0.76
C LYS A 143 10.05 -18.20 -1.26
N PRO A 144 10.22 -16.87 -1.33
CA PRO A 144 11.53 -16.30 -1.62
C PRO A 144 12.48 -16.53 -0.44
N ALA A 145 13.78 -16.69 -0.73
CA ALA A 145 14.77 -16.84 0.33
C ALA A 145 15.03 -15.51 1.04
N MET A 146 15.22 -15.54 2.35
CA MET A 146 15.66 -14.38 3.11
C MET A 146 17.03 -13.90 2.61
N GLY A 147 17.19 -12.58 2.44
CA GLY A 147 18.38 -11.97 1.89
C GLY A 147 18.48 -12.05 0.35
N GLN A 148 17.55 -12.73 -0.31
CA GLN A 148 17.49 -12.75 -1.78
C GLN A 148 17.11 -11.35 -2.31
N THR A 149 17.80 -10.92 -3.38
CA THR A 149 17.37 -9.76 -4.13
C THR A 149 16.26 -10.17 -5.10
N VAL A 150 15.14 -9.50 -5.01
CA VAL A 150 13.98 -9.66 -5.90
C VAL A 150 13.74 -8.38 -6.69
N ARG A 151 13.07 -8.49 -7.82
CA ARG A 151 12.58 -7.35 -8.61
C ARG A 151 11.11 -7.13 -8.32
N ILE A 152 10.74 -5.91 -7.93
CA ILE A 152 9.35 -5.55 -7.66
C ILE A 152 8.89 -4.57 -8.73
N ARG A 153 7.80 -4.93 -9.41
CA ARG A 153 7.05 -4.04 -10.30
C ARG A 153 5.89 -3.45 -9.51
N PHE A 154 5.62 -2.19 -9.73
CA PHE A 154 4.49 -1.49 -9.12
C PHE A 154 3.44 -1.10 -10.16
N ALA A 155 2.18 -1.39 -9.88
CA ALA A 155 1.07 -0.76 -10.55
C ALA A 155 1.00 0.74 -10.18
N PRO A 156 0.28 1.57 -10.95
CA PRO A 156 0.13 2.99 -10.64
C PRO A 156 -0.38 3.22 -9.20
N PRO A 157 0.30 4.09 -8.41
CA PRO A 157 -0.04 4.35 -7.02
C PRO A 157 -1.23 5.31 -6.88
N LEU A 158 -1.71 5.46 -5.66
CA LEU A 158 -2.55 6.60 -5.29
C LEU A 158 -1.63 7.78 -4.95
N VAL A 159 -1.95 8.97 -5.46
CA VAL A 159 -1.12 10.17 -5.25
C VAL A 159 -1.93 11.24 -4.50
N PHE A 160 -1.31 11.82 -3.48
CA PHE A 160 -1.89 12.79 -2.57
C PHE A 160 -1.12 14.10 -2.56
#